data_fd8d5ee77d5ef44e6cffa4f6c48b6e1a
#
_entry.id   fd8d5ee77d5ef44e6cffa4f6c48b6e1a
#
_cell.length_a   1.000
_cell.length_b   1.000
_cell.length_c   1.000
_cell.angle_alpha   90.00
_cell.angle_beta   90.00
_cell.angle_gamma   90.00
#
_symmetry.space_group_name_H-M   'P 1'
#
loop_
_entity.id
_entity.type
_entity.pdbx_description
1 polymer ?
#
loop_
_entity_poly.entity_id
_entity_poly.type
_entity_poly.pdbx_seq_one_letter_code
_entity_poly.pdbx_strand_id
1 'polypeptide(L)'
;NKIKDQEYKDIYKLMKMDLDDVKDYIDEISNKQSNADLRREAKKGSKLIYDKNGWKVYRITTYKAAQLYGSNTTWCITGRYEGHEERGEQYFNDYIGEYSLDGGYYFYIKSNNEKYCLLRTIDGEVESVWDAEDNRYEFVEITEEVPDFPSIPGVAEYTPIPNEVKDLFSRDVEDVRDAIEAGVDINGYYQLPGFDEKQTALFNAMYDDNGRYLPIVELLLDYGADVNYGDASDRTPLMQCCYSGNEDALAMLLRDGANVNAKDNWGRSAVAYAVFRSLTSGADFIKKLARRGADLDSVDNYGMRPLTETWNKNGGKFKGYAYYRECAKTLLEMGANVDYLYEYAENDKAVDDALKSIGYLK
;
A
#
# COMPACT_ATOMS: atom_id res chain seq x y z
N ASN A 1 42.37 -41.88 10.05
CA ASN A 1 41.99 -43.28 10.33
C ASN A 1 40.51 -43.47 10.66
N LYS A 2 39.83 -42.54 11.33
CA LYS A 2 38.37 -42.65 11.59
C LYS A 2 37.50 -42.55 10.32
N ILE A 3 37.95 -41.86 9.30
CA ILE A 3 37.22 -41.72 8.01
C ILE A 3 37.25 -43.07 7.25
N LYS A 4 38.39 -43.72 7.17
CA LYS A 4 38.49 -45.05 6.50
C LYS A 4 37.65 -46.13 7.18
N ASP A 5 37.54 -46.10 8.50
CA ASP A 5 36.70 -47.08 9.24
C ASP A 5 35.20 -46.88 8.96
N GLN A 6 34.75 -45.65 8.70
CA GLN A 6 33.36 -45.36 8.39
C GLN A 6 33.01 -45.78 6.94
N GLU A 7 33.89 -45.48 5.98
CA GLU A 7 33.73 -45.93 4.57
C GLU A 7 33.61 -47.45 4.46
N TYR A 8 34.45 -48.22 5.22
CA TYR A 8 34.37 -49.68 5.24
C TYR A 8 33.05 -50.18 5.83
N LYS A 9 32.55 -49.57 6.86
CA LYS A 9 31.26 -49.94 7.48
C LYS A 9 30.09 -49.67 6.55
N ASP A 10 30.14 -48.57 5.82
CA ASP A 10 29.09 -48.21 4.86
C ASP A 10 29.09 -49.14 3.64
N ILE A 11 30.24 -49.47 3.10
CA ILE A 11 30.38 -50.49 2.01
C ILE A 11 29.89 -51.86 2.46
N TYR A 12 30.26 -52.32 3.67
CA TYR A 12 29.81 -53.60 4.20
C TYR A 12 28.31 -53.65 4.49
N LYS A 13 27.71 -52.53 4.83
CA LYS A 13 26.26 -52.38 4.99
C LYS A 13 25.56 -52.48 3.63
N LEU A 14 26.05 -51.77 2.61
CA LEU A 14 25.52 -51.81 1.24
C LEU A 14 25.58 -53.23 0.64
N MET A 15 26.66 -54.00 0.90
CA MET A 15 26.81 -55.37 0.41
C MET A 15 25.81 -56.37 0.99
N LYS A 16 25.07 -56.00 2.04
CA LYS A 16 24.08 -56.86 2.71
C LYS A 16 22.64 -56.45 2.43
N MET A 17 22.44 -55.38 1.72
CA MET A 17 21.14 -54.86 1.35
C MET A 17 20.71 -55.43 -0.01
N ASP A 18 19.42 -55.62 -0.21
CA ASP A 18 18.90 -55.86 -1.55
C ASP A 18 18.93 -54.57 -2.41
N LEU A 19 18.60 -54.68 -3.69
CA LEU A 19 18.73 -53.58 -4.63
C LEU A 19 17.80 -52.39 -4.32
N ASP A 20 16.61 -52.68 -3.78
CA ASP A 20 15.65 -51.62 -3.44
C ASP A 20 16.08 -50.92 -2.15
N ASP A 21 16.52 -51.65 -1.14
CA ASP A 21 17.09 -51.11 0.10
C ASP A 21 18.36 -50.28 -0.16
N VAL A 22 19.21 -50.69 -1.14
CA VAL A 22 20.39 -49.93 -1.54
C VAL A 22 19.99 -48.57 -2.17
N LYS A 23 18.97 -48.58 -2.99
CA LYS A 23 18.45 -47.36 -3.63
C LYS A 23 17.93 -46.39 -2.56
N ASP A 24 17.06 -46.87 -1.67
CA ASP A 24 16.51 -46.07 -0.57
C ASP A 24 17.60 -45.51 0.36
N TYR A 25 18.64 -46.29 0.65
CA TYR A 25 19.79 -45.86 1.44
C TYR A 25 20.63 -44.80 0.71
N ILE A 26 20.84 -44.92 -0.61
CA ILE A 26 21.54 -43.92 -1.43
C ILE A 26 20.72 -42.63 -1.50
N ASP A 27 19.41 -42.72 -1.68
CA ASP A 27 18.52 -41.58 -1.72
C ASP A 27 18.49 -40.88 -0.34
N GLU A 28 18.49 -41.63 0.76
CA GLU A 28 18.59 -41.07 2.13
C GLU A 28 19.92 -40.33 2.36
N ILE A 29 21.05 -40.90 1.92
CA ILE A 29 22.38 -40.25 2.04
C ILE A 29 22.47 -39.04 1.15
N SER A 30 22.00 -39.14 -0.08
CA SER A 30 21.98 -38.03 -1.05
C SER A 30 21.14 -36.85 -0.54
N ASN A 31 19.96 -37.13 0.02
CA ASN A 31 19.11 -36.13 0.64
C ASN A 31 19.75 -35.49 1.89
N LYS A 32 20.42 -36.28 2.73
CA LYS A 32 21.17 -35.76 3.90
C LYS A 32 22.32 -34.86 3.49
N GLN A 33 23.05 -35.23 2.44
CA GLN A 33 24.19 -34.47 1.91
C GLN A 33 23.69 -33.17 1.24
N SER A 34 22.63 -33.23 0.44
CA SER A 34 21.95 -32.07 -0.15
C SER A 34 21.47 -31.08 0.93
N ASN A 35 20.85 -31.58 1.99
CA ASN A 35 20.40 -30.75 3.12
C ASN A 35 21.57 -30.12 3.90
N ALA A 36 22.71 -30.83 4.04
CA ALA A 36 23.89 -30.27 4.70
C ALA A 36 24.53 -29.16 3.88
N ASP A 37 24.60 -29.32 2.55
CA ASP A 37 25.12 -28.33 1.64
C ASP A 37 24.17 -27.11 1.58
N LEU A 38 22.87 -27.32 1.50
CA LEU A 38 21.87 -26.28 1.57
C LEU A 38 22.00 -25.45 2.86
N ARG A 39 22.12 -26.09 4.02
CA ARG A 39 22.33 -25.45 5.32
C ARG A 39 23.63 -24.65 5.38
N ARG A 40 24.71 -25.15 4.77
CA ARG A 40 25.99 -24.45 4.72
C ARG A 40 25.90 -23.19 3.85
N GLU A 41 25.26 -23.29 2.70
CA GLU A 41 25.07 -22.17 1.77
C GLU A 41 24.09 -21.14 2.32
N ALA A 42 22.97 -21.59 2.89
CA ALA A 42 21.99 -20.72 3.53
C ALA A 42 22.57 -19.89 4.68
N LYS A 43 23.51 -20.50 5.46
CA LYS A 43 24.25 -19.75 6.50
C LYS A 43 25.10 -18.61 5.94
N LYS A 44 25.60 -18.74 4.71
CA LYS A 44 26.35 -17.66 4.04
C LYS A 44 25.42 -16.55 3.55
N GLY A 45 24.22 -16.92 3.13
CA GLY A 45 23.20 -16.01 2.62
C GLY A 45 22.21 -15.51 3.67
N SER A 46 22.54 -15.64 4.97
CA SER A 46 21.71 -15.14 6.06
C SER A 46 22.56 -14.56 7.17
N LYS A 47 22.03 -13.56 7.85
CA LYS A 47 22.63 -12.97 9.04
C LYS A 47 21.61 -12.97 10.17
N LEU A 48 21.92 -13.66 11.28
CA LEU A 48 21.12 -13.55 12.49
C LEU A 48 21.31 -12.13 13.07
N ILE A 49 20.22 -11.40 13.21
CA ILE A 49 20.22 -10.00 13.69
C ILE A 49 19.55 -9.85 15.05
N TYR A 50 18.72 -10.82 15.45
CA TYR A 50 18.00 -10.82 16.71
C TYR A 50 17.86 -12.26 17.24
N ASP A 51 18.09 -12.47 18.55
CA ASP A 51 17.89 -13.77 19.22
C ASP A 51 17.51 -13.50 20.69
N LYS A 52 16.25 -13.20 20.96
CA LYS A 52 15.72 -12.94 22.30
C LYS A 52 14.24 -13.32 22.39
N ASN A 53 13.76 -13.53 23.62
CA ASN A 53 12.33 -13.74 23.93
C ASN A 53 11.66 -14.86 23.12
N GLY A 54 12.43 -15.89 22.74
CA GLY A 54 11.92 -17.01 21.94
C GLY A 54 11.84 -16.72 20.43
N TRP A 55 12.31 -15.58 19.96
CA TRP A 55 12.37 -15.22 18.57
C TRP A 55 13.78 -15.21 18.02
N LYS A 56 13.92 -15.65 16.76
CA LYS A 56 15.13 -15.47 15.95
C LYS A 56 14.75 -14.73 14.67
N VAL A 57 15.49 -13.67 14.34
CA VAL A 57 15.27 -12.93 13.11
C VAL A 57 16.52 -12.94 12.26
N TYR A 58 16.35 -13.36 11.02
CA TYR A 58 17.41 -13.46 10.03
C TYR A 58 17.19 -12.51 8.88
N ARG A 59 18.20 -11.68 8.58
CA ARG A 59 18.23 -10.99 7.29
C ARG A 59 18.65 -11.98 6.21
N ILE A 60 17.85 -12.07 5.15
CA ILE A 60 18.02 -13.05 4.08
C ILE A 60 18.55 -12.34 2.83
N THR A 61 19.65 -12.84 2.27
CA THR A 61 20.33 -12.26 1.11
C THR A 61 20.49 -13.23 -0.06
N THR A 62 20.12 -14.49 0.10
CA THR A 62 20.17 -15.48 -1.00
C THR A 62 18.92 -16.34 -1.04
N TYR A 63 18.54 -16.78 -2.23
CA TYR A 63 17.42 -17.67 -2.44
C TYR A 63 17.53 -19.00 -1.66
N LYS A 64 18.72 -19.56 -1.56
CA LYS A 64 18.96 -20.78 -0.75
C LYS A 64 18.70 -20.57 0.74
N ALA A 65 19.00 -19.38 1.26
CA ALA A 65 18.64 -19.03 2.63
C ALA A 65 17.12 -18.88 2.78
N ALA A 66 16.43 -18.26 1.81
CA ALA A 66 14.98 -18.17 1.80
C ALA A 66 14.33 -19.56 1.79
N GLN A 67 14.80 -20.49 0.96
CA GLN A 67 14.32 -21.87 0.92
C GLN A 67 14.49 -22.63 2.24
N LEU A 68 15.62 -22.44 2.92
CA LEU A 68 15.87 -23.11 4.20
C LEU A 68 14.99 -22.54 5.32
N TYR A 69 15.05 -21.23 5.53
CA TYR A 69 14.37 -20.59 6.66
C TYR A 69 12.86 -20.49 6.45
N GLY A 70 12.41 -20.32 5.19
CA GLY A 70 11.01 -20.36 4.80
C GLY A 70 10.47 -21.79 4.53
N SER A 71 11.16 -22.84 4.97
CA SER A 71 10.66 -24.21 4.82
C SER A 71 9.33 -24.39 5.56
N ASN A 72 8.38 -25.07 4.91
CA ASN A 72 6.98 -25.24 5.35
C ASN A 72 6.17 -23.94 5.36
N THR A 73 6.45 -23.00 4.46
CA THR A 73 5.63 -21.85 4.16
C THR A 73 5.18 -21.90 2.70
N THR A 74 4.13 -21.16 2.36
CA THR A 74 3.62 -21.03 0.98
C THR A 74 4.22 -19.83 0.24
N TRP A 75 5.15 -19.10 0.84
CA TRP A 75 5.73 -17.90 0.26
C TRP A 75 6.34 -18.13 -1.13
N CYS A 76 5.94 -17.33 -2.11
CA CYS A 76 6.43 -17.40 -3.49
C CYS A 76 7.95 -17.28 -3.60
N ILE A 77 8.58 -16.49 -2.72
CA ILE A 77 10.04 -16.33 -2.65
C ILE A 77 10.80 -17.57 -2.18
N THR A 78 10.13 -18.60 -1.69
CA THR A 78 10.74 -19.89 -1.32
C THR A 78 10.62 -20.94 -2.42
N GLY A 79 9.92 -20.63 -3.52
CA GLY A 79 9.62 -21.55 -4.62
C GLY A 79 8.63 -22.66 -4.26
N ARG A 80 7.84 -22.46 -3.19
CA ARG A 80 6.88 -23.47 -2.70
C ARG A 80 5.43 -23.09 -2.92
N TYR A 81 5.18 -21.96 -3.58
CA TYR A 81 3.83 -21.57 -3.98
C TYR A 81 3.35 -22.47 -5.12
N GLU A 82 2.17 -23.03 -4.98
CA GLU A 82 1.59 -23.98 -5.93
C GLU A 82 1.50 -23.39 -7.34
N GLY A 83 2.17 -24.01 -8.31
CA GLY A 83 2.26 -23.52 -9.71
C GLY A 83 3.39 -22.51 -9.98
N HIS A 84 4.25 -22.20 -9.01
CA HIS A 84 5.35 -21.24 -9.13
C HIS A 84 6.72 -21.79 -8.69
N GLU A 85 6.86 -23.11 -8.50
CA GLU A 85 8.09 -23.75 -8.01
C GLU A 85 9.32 -23.43 -8.86
N GLU A 86 9.15 -23.26 -10.19
CA GLU A 86 10.23 -22.96 -11.12
C GLU A 86 10.61 -21.46 -11.13
N ARG A 87 9.78 -20.58 -10.56
CA ARG A 87 9.99 -19.13 -10.58
C ARG A 87 10.42 -18.52 -9.24
N GLY A 88 10.47 -19.30 -8.17
CA GLY A 88 10.77 -18.79 -6.84
C GLY A 88 12.12 -18.06 -6.75
N GLU A 89 13.16 -18.55 -7.45
CA GLU A 89 14.46 -17.88 -7.49
C GLU A 89 14.40 -16.56 -8.27
N GLN A 90 13.62 -16.50 -9.35
CA GLN A 90 13.41 -15.27 -10.11
C GLN A 90 12.68 -14.24 -9.25
N TYR A 91 11.56 -14.59 -8.62
CA TYR A 91 10.84 -13.70 -7.73
C TYR A 91 11.71 -13.16 -6.60
N PHE A 92 12.49 -14.06 -5.94
CA PHE A 92 13.41 -13.64 -4.90
C PHE A 92 14.43 -12.63 -5.41
N ASN A 93 15.03 -12.88 -6.58
CA ASN A 93 16.05 -12.01 -7.15
C ASN A 93 15.50 -10.69 -7.68
N ASP A 94 14.30 -10.70 -8.26
CA ASP A 94 13.63 -9.49 -8.74
C ASP A 94 13.38 -8.53 -7.57
N TYR A 95 12.82 -9.03 -6.48
CA TYR A 95 12.56 -8.23 -5.28
C TYR A 95 13.85 -7.81 -4.55
N ILE A 96 14.84 -8.68 -4.41
CA ILE A 96 16.14 -8.31 -3.79
C ILE A 96 16.89 -7.31 -4.65
N GLY A 97 16.81 -7.42 -5.98
CA GLY A 97 17.42 -6.46 -6.91
C GLY A 97 16.85 -5.06 -6.77
N GLU A 98 15.55 -4.96 -6.52
CA GLU A 98 14.81 -3.72 -6.39
C GLU A 98 15.00 -3.06 -5.01
N TYR A 99 15.22 -3.86 -3.93
CA TYR A 99 15.25 -3.40 -2.53
C TYR A 99 16.64 -3.58 -1.84
N SER A 100 17.73 -3.74 -2.59
CA SER A 100 18.98 -4.35 -2.06
C SER A 100 19.90 -3.42 -1.25
N LEU A 101 19.79 -2.10 -1.26
CA LEU A 101 20.78 -1.24 -0.58
C LEU A 101 20.61 -1.21 0.95
N ASP A 102 19.39 -0.99 1.45
CA ASP A 102 19.07 -1.07 2.89
C ASP A 102 17.78 -1.84 3.20
N GLY A 103 17.04 -2.23 2.18
CA GLY A 103 15.85 -3.08 2.27
C GLY A 103 16.18 -4.58 2.29
N GLY A 104 15.18 -5.40 2.11
CA GLY A 104 15.30 -6.85 1.95
C GLY A 104 14.35 -7.66 2.81
N TYR A 105 14.51 -8.97 2.74
CA TYR A 105 13.69 -9.91 3.50
C TYR A 105 14.26 -10.18 4.87
N TYR A 106 13.37 -10.16 5.86
CA TYR A 106 13.66 -10.52 7.25
C TYR A 106 12.74 -11.64 7.69
N PHE A 107 13.30 -12.79 8.03
CA PHE A 107 12.53 -13.95 8.48
C PHE A 107 12.51 -14.01 10.00
N TYR A 108 11.32 -13.87 10.55
CA TYR A 108 11.02 -13.96 11.97
C TYR A 108 10.58 -15.39 12.28
N ILE A 109 11.28 -16.08 13.16
CA ILE A 109 11.03 -17.46 13.52
C ILE A 109 10.88 -17.55 15.03
N LYS A 110 9.68 -17.92 15.47
CA LYS A 110 9.38 -18.14 16.89
C LYS A 110 9.86 -19.54 17.34
N SER A 111 10.06 -19.72 18.63
CA SER A 111 10.54 -21.00 19.21
C SER A 111 9.60 -22.18 18.98
N ASN A 112 8.30 -21.93 18.79
CA ASN A 112 7.29 -22.92 18.39
C ASN A 112 7.26 -23.18 16.87
N ASN A 113 8.22 -22.60 16.13
CA ASN A 113 8.35 -22.67 14.67
C ASN A 113 7.27 -21.91 13.86
N GLU A 114 6.51 -21.02 14.49
CA GLU A 114 5.75 -20.01 13.74
C GLU A 114 6.72 -19.11 12.98
N LYS A 115 6.35 -18.73 11.76
CA LYS A 115 7.23 -18.02 10.84
C LYS A 115 6.51 -16.86 10.19
N TYR A 116 7.22 -15.74 10.09
CA TYR A 116 6.77 -14.55 9.39
C TYR A 116 7.89 -14.04 8.48
N CYS A 117 7.51 -13.53 7.34
CA CYS A 117 8.41 -12.86 6.40
C CYS A 117 8.07 -11.38 6.36
N LEU A 118 9.03 -10.53 6.67
CA LEU A 118 8.90 -9.09 6.58
C LEU A 118 9.71 -8.58 5.39
N LEU A 119 9.09 -7.76 4.56
CA LEU A 119 9.75 -7.02 3.49
C LEU A 119 9.96 -5.58 3.92
N ARG A 120 11.21 -5.13 3.81
CA ARG A 120 11.59 -3.73 4.06
C ARG A 120 12.03 -3.08 2.76
N THR A 121 11.49 -1.90 2.46
CA THR A 121 11.86 -1.10 1.29
C THR A 121 13.27 -0.51 1.43
N ILE A 122 13.78 0.03 0.32
CA ILE A 122 15.10 0.69 0.27
C ILE A 122 15.15 1.93 1.18
N ASP A 123 14.02 2.62 1.34
CA ASP A 123 13.91 3.81 2.20
C ASP A 123 13.79 3.45 3.69
N GLY A 124 13.75 2.16 4.00
CA GLY A 124 13.73 1.65 5.36
C GLY A 124 12.35 1.44 5.94
N GLU A 125 11.31 1.68 5.19
CA GLU A 125 9.93 1.41 5.59
C GLU A 125 9.62 -0.09 5.53
N VAL A 126 8.72 -0.55 6.40
CA VAL A 126 8.20 -1.93 6.32
C VAL A 126 7.04 -1.93 5.34
N GLU A 127 7.19 -2.64 4.23
CA GLU A 127 6.14 -2.74 3.21
C GLU A 127 5.02 -3.68 3.66
N SER A 128 5.37 -4.86 4.12
CA SER A 128 4.39 -5.86 4.55
C SER A 128 5.02 -6.97 5.38
N VAL A 129 4.19 -7.67 6.13
CA VAL A 129 4.53 -8.92 6.82
C VAL A 129 3.60 -10.03 6.34
N TRP A 130 4.14 -11.22 6.10
CA TRP A 130 3.37 -12.41 5.74
C TRP A 130 3.56 -13.50 6.79
N ASP A 131 2.50 -14.21 7.13
CA ASP A 131 2.58 -15.43 7.92
C ASP A 131 3.00 -16.64 7.06
N ALA A 132 3.03 -17.83 7.66
CA ALA A 132 3.44 -19.06 6.97
C ALA A 132 2.46 -19.51 5.88
N GLU A 133 1.21 -19.11 5.95
CA GLU A 133 0.11 -19.40 5.03
C GLU A 133 -0.05 -18.35 3.91
N ASP A 134 0.87 -17.36 3.84
CA ASP A 134 0.89 -16.27 2.86
C ASP A 134 -0.23 -15.22 3.07
N ASN A 135 -0.79 -15.13 4.29
CA ASN A 135 -1.64 -13.99 4.63
C ASN A 135 -0.77 -12.75 4.82
N ARG A 136 -1.17 -11.66 4.18
CA ARG A 136 -0.46 -10.37 4.26
C ARG A 136 -1.06 -9.52 5.36
N TYR A 137 -0.17 -8.92 6.15
CA TYR A 137 -0.48 -7.99 7.23
C TYR A 137 0.29 -6.69 7.03
N GLU A 138 -0.32 -5.58 7.42
CA GLU A 138 0.44 -4.38 7.75
C GLU A 138 1.25 -4.61 9.03
N PHE A 139 2.40 -3.93 9.16
CA PHE A 139 3.26 -4.16 10.33
C PHE A 139 2.56 -3.86 11.66
N VAL A 140 1.67 -2.88 11.68
CA VAL A 140 0.87 -2.55 12.86
C VAL A 140 -0.11 -3.67 13.20
N GLU A 141 -0.81 -4.22 12.20
CA GLU A 141 -1.78 -5.31 12.39
C GLU A 141 -1.12 -6.54 12.99
N ILE A 142 0.06 -6.96 12.47
CA ILE A 142 0.74 -8.14 13.00
C ILE A 142 1.20 -7.94 14.45
N THR A 143 1.54 -6.72 14.87
CA THR A 143 1.93 -6.46 16.25
C THR A 143 0.73 -6.44 17.21
N GLU A 144 -0.47 -6.21 16.72
CA GLU A 144 -1.72 -6.36 17.48
C GLU A 144 -2.15 -7.83 17.61
N GLU A 145 -2.04 -8.61 16.52
CA GLU A 145 -2.37 -10.04 16.51
C GLU A 145 -1.32 -10.88 17.25
N VAL A 146 -0.05 -10.49 17.18
CA VAL A 146 1.08 -11.16 17.82
C VAL A 146 1.79 -10.18 18.76
N PRO A 147 1.28 -9.97 19.99
CA PRO A 147 1.75 -8.94 20.91
C PRO A 147 3.23 -9.04 21.30
N ASP A 148 3.84 -10.21 21.13
CA ASP A 148 5.26 -10.45 21.38
C ASP A 148 6.13 -10.38 20.10
N PHE A 149 5.56 -9.87 18.98
CA PHE A 149 6.29 -9.69 17.73
C PHE A 149 7.46 -8.70 17.93
N PRO A 150 8.71 -9.07 17.56
CA PRO A 150 9.86 -8.27 17.90
C PRO A 150 9.92 -6.94 17.15
N SER A 151 9.97 -5.84 17.89
CA SER A 151 10.43 -4.55 17.38
C SER A 151 11.95 -4.52 17.37
N ILE A 152 12.57 -4.27 16.24
CA ILE A 152 14.02 -4.32 16.05
C ILE A 152 14.51 -2.98 15.50
N PRO A 153 15.30 -2.22 16.28
CA PRO A 153 15.85 -0.94 15.84
C PRO A 153 16.56 -1.03 14.49
N GLY A 154 16.23 -0.13 13.56
CA GLY A 154 16.79 -0.09 12.22
C GLY A 154 16.32 -1.21 11.26
N VAL A 155 15.37 -2.05 11.69
CA VAL A 155 14.73 -3.07 10.83
C VAL A 155 13.23 -2.84 10.75
N ALA A 156 12.56 -2.94 11.92
CA ALA A 156 11.14 -2.68 12.07
C ALA A 156 10.91 -2.18 13.48
N GLU A 157 10.62 -0.92 13.62
CA GLU A 157 10.33 -0.28 14.90
C GLU A 157 8.84 -0.08 15.00
N TYR A 158 8.24 -0.67 16.03
CA TYR A 158 6.85 -0.47 16.36
C TYR A 158 6.75 0.34 17.65
N THR A 159 6.11 1.46 17.55
CA THR A 159 5.61 2.18 18.72
C THR A 159 4.10 1.92 18.78
N PRO A 160 3.59 1.22 19.79
CA PRO A 160 2.15 1.02 19.93
C PRO A 160 1.44 2.36 19.83
N ILE A 161 0.43 2.43 18.97
CA ILE A 161 -0.42 3.62 18.94
C ILE A 161 -1.20 3.63 20.25
N PRO A 162 -1.05 4.67 21.10
CA PRO A 162 -1.82 4.79 22.33
C PRO A 162 -3.32 4.70 22.05
N ASN A 163 -4.10 4.15 22.98
CA ASN A 163 -5.55 4.05 22.80
C ASN A 163 -6.17 5.43 22.56
N GLU A 164 -5.68 6.44 23.25
CA GLU A 164 -6.10 7.83 23.08
C GLU A 164 -5.90 8.34 21.64
N VAL A 165 -4.87 7.86 20.95
CA VAL A 165 -4.66 8.18 19.52
C VAL A 165 -5.63 7.39 18.64
N LYS A 166 -5.93 6.12 18.99
CA LYS A 166 -6.96 5.34 18.26
C LYS A 166 -8.33 5.97 18.40
N ASP A 167 -8.65 6.50 19.58
CA ASP A 167 -9.90 7.18 19.86
C ASP A 167 -10.08 8.46 19.01
N LEU A 168 -8.97 9.15 18.67
CA LEU A 168 -9.01 10.28 17.74
C LEU A 168 -9.52 9.91 16.33
N PHE A 169 -9.41 8.63 15.95
CA PHE A 169 -9.92 8.09 14.69
C PHE A 169 -11.19 7.27 14.85
N SER A 170 -11.85 7.35 16.02
CA SER A 170 -13.09 6.66 16.29
C SER A 170 -14.23 7.17 15.41
N ARG A 171 -15.27 6.35 15.30
CA ARG A 171 -16.56 6.72 14.69
C ARG A 171 -17.53 7.35 15.69
N ASP A 172 -17.15 7.39 16.96
CA ASP A 172 -17.90 8.03 18.01
C ASP A 172 -17.34 9.41 18.32
N VAL A 173 -18.20 10.42 18.32
CA VAL A 173 -17.83 11.83 18.56
C VAL A 173 -17.26 12.02 19.97
N GLU A 174 -17.77 11.30 20.96
CA GLU A 174 -17.32 11.44 22.35
C GLU A 174 -15.91 10.86 22.52
N ASP A 175 -15.59 9.71 21.88
CA ASP A 175 -14.23 9.16 21.88
C ASP A 175 -13.24 10.17 21.28
N VAL A 176 -13.59 10.78 20.14
CA VAL A 176 -12.76 11.80 19.48
C VAL A 176 -12.58 13.02 20.38
N ARG A 177 -13.64 13.45 21.06
CA ARG A 177 -13.58 14.56 22.01
C ARG A 177 -12.66 14.27 23.18
N ASP A 178 -12.83 13.09 23.79
CA ASP A 178 -12.02 12.64 24.92
C ASP A 178 -10.53 12.56 24.54
N ALA A 179 -10.22 12.07 23.34
CA ALA A 179 -8.87 12.03 22.80
C ALA A 179 -8.25 13.45 22.66
N ILE A 180 -9.02 14.38 22.12
CA ILE A 180 -8.58 15.79 21.98
C ILE A 180 -8.36 16.44 23.37
N GLU A 181 -9.28 16.24 24.30
CA GLU A 181 -9.19 16.77 25.66
C GLU A 181 -8.06 16.13 26.47
N ALA A 182 -7.71 14.86 26.18
CA ALA A 182 -6.53 14.19 26.73
C ALA A 182 -5.21 14.76 26.16
N GLY A 183 -5.27 15.65 25.15
CA GLY A 183 -4.11 16.32 24.58
C GLY A 183 -3.42 15.56 23.45
N VAL A 184 -4.13 14.65 22.80
CA VAL A 184 -3.64 14.00 21.57
C VAL A 184 -3.46 15.07 20.49
N ASP A 185 -2.35 15.00 19.77
CA ASP A 185 -2.10 15.94 18.67
C ASP A 185 -3.13 15.73 17.56
N ILE A 186 -4.05 16.69 17.44
CA ILE A 186 -5.14 16.66 16.45
C ILE A 186 -4.64 16.67 15.00
N ASN A 187 -3.43 17.20 14.76
CA ASN A 187 -2.74 17.20 13.49
C ASN A 187 -1.67 16.10 13.41
N GLY A 188 -1.66 15.20 14.38
CA GLY A 188 -0.76 14.05 14.40
C GLY A 188 -0.94 13.18 13.17
N TYR A 189 0.16 12.57 12.75
CA TYR A 189 0.31 11.84 11.51
C TYR A 189 0.55 10.36 11.81
N TYR A 190 -0.51 9.58 11.74
CA TYR A 190 -0.52 8.23 12.26
C TYR A 190 -0.78 7.19 11.18
N GLN A 191 -0.04 6.07 11.25
CA GLN A 191 -0.33 4.86 10.50
C GLN A 191 -1.37 4.06 11.29
N LEU A 192 -2.56 3.92 10.74
CA LEU A 192 -3.61 3.13 11.36
C LEU A 192 -3.68 1.74 10.73
N PRO A 193 -4.10 0.71 11.48
CA PRO A 193 -4.40 -0.61 10.93
C PRO A 193 -5.38 -0.53 9.76
N GLY A 194 -5.09 -1.24 8.66
CA GLY A 194 -5.93 -1.26 7.47
C GLY A 194 -5.81 -0.05 6.55
N PHE A 195 -4.85 0.84 6.79
CA PHE A 195 -4.52 1.94 5.88
C PHE A 195 -3.06 1.85 5.41
N ASP A 196 -2.86 1.96 4.11
CA ASP A 196 -1.54 1.85 3.48
C ASP A 196 -0.63 3.04 3.83
N GLU A 197 -1.18 4.19 4.17
CA GLU A 197 -0.46 5.44 4.38
C GLU A 197 -0.81 6.10 5.70
N LYS A 198 0.16 6.83 6.27
CA LYS A 198 -0.10 7.72 7.42
C LYS A 198 -1.07 8.83 7.02
N GLN A 199 -1.91 9.23 7.96
CA GLN A 199 -2.94 10.25 7.72
C GLN A 199 -3.33 11.00 9.00
N THR A 200 -3.98 12.15 8.84
CA THR A 200 -4.58 12.89 9.95
C THR A 200 -6.01 12.41 10.23
N ALA A 201 -6.50 12.70 11.44
CA ALA A 201 -7.89 12.37 11.81
C ALA A 201 -8.91 13.06 10.89
N LEU A 202 -8.67 14.33 10.52
CA LEU A 202 -9.54 15.05 9.60
C LEU A 202 -9.55 14.43 8.20
N PHE A 203 -8.40 13.99 7.68
CA PHE A 203 -8.34 13.31 6.40
C PHE A 203 -9.09 11.96 6.44
N ASN A 204 -8.90 11.21 7.54
CA ASN A 204 -9.61 9.94 7.75
C ASN A 204 -11.13 10.11 7.75
N ALA A 205 -11.64 11.16 8.39
CA ALA A 205 -13.07 11.43 8.44
C ALA A 205 -13.69 11.71 7.05
N MET A 206 -12.87 11.98 6.01
CA MET A 206 -13.35 12.19 4.64
C MET A 206 -13.63 10.90 3.87
N TYR A 207 -13.31 9.72 4.39
CA TYR A 207 -13.64 8.44 3.73
C TYR A 207 -15.15 8.10 3.74
N ASP A 208 -15.94 8.79 4.56
CA ASP A 208 -17.39 8.54 4.65
C ASP A 208 -18.16 9.28 3.54
N ASP A 209 -18.84 8.53 2.69
CA ASP A 209 -19.72 9.03 1.63
C ASP A 209 -21.17 9.32 2.11
N ASN A 210 -21.51 8.90 3.36
CA ASN A 210 -22.86 8.98 3.90
C ASN A 210 -23.06 10.10 4.94
N GLY A 211 -22.05 10.92 5.20
CA GLY A 211 -22.14 12.04 6.13
C GLY A 211 -22.21 11.66 7.61
N ARG A 212 -21.96 10.40 7.97
CA ARG A 212 -21.98 9.94 9.38
C ARG A 212 -20.89 10.58 10.24
N TYR A 213 -19.78 10.97 9.60
CA TYR A 213 -18.66 11.62 10.26
C TYR A 213 -18.73 13.15 10.28
N LEU A 214 -19.79 13.76 9.76
CA LEU A 214 -19.92 15.23 9.77
C LEU A 214 -19.79 15.84 11.17
N PRO A 215 -20.36 15.28 12.24
CA PRO A 215 -20.16 15.79 13.60
C PRO A 215 -18.68 15.72 14.03
N ILE A 216 -17.96 14.69 13.58
CA ILE A 216 -16.52 14.54 13.85
C ILE A 216 -15.71 15.54 13.04
N VAL A 217 -16.05 15.76 11.77
CA VAL A 217 -15.42 16.78 10.93
C VAL A 217 -15.58 18.17 11.56
N GLU A 218 -16.80 18.51 12.01
CA GLU A 218 -17.09 19.79 12.69
C GLU A 218 -16.27 19.91 13.99
N LEU A 219 -16.27 18.88 14.82
CA LEU A 219 -15.50 18.83 16.06
C LEU A 219 -14.00 19.04 15.80
N LEU A 220 -13.42 18.29 14.86
CA LEU A 220 -12.00 18.41 14.53
C LEU A 220 -11.63 19.82 14.03
N LEU A 221 -12.46 20.41 13.18
CA LEU A 221 -12.25 21.78 12.69
C LEU A 221 -12.41 22.82 13.80
N ASP A 222 -13.39 22.67 14.68
CA ASP A 222 -13.60 23.57 15.82
C ASP A 222 -12.44 23.55 16.83
N TYR A 223 -11.78 22.40 16.99
CA TYR A 223 -10.58 22.26 17.81
C TYR A 223 -9.26 22.55 17.08
N GLY A 224 -9.33 23.04 15.84
CA GLY A 224 -8.17 23.58 15.11
C GLY A 224 -7.39 22.53 14.29
N ALA A 225 -8.06 21.49 13.82
CA ALA A 225 -7.45 20.61 12.83
C ALA A 225 -7.06 21.39 11.57
N ASP A 226 -5.86 21.16 11.05
CA ASP A 226 -5.39 21.80 9.82
C ASP A 226 -6.17 21.25 8.63
N VAL A 227 -7.03 22.10 8.05
CA VAL A 227 -7.90 21.78 6.92
C VAL A 227 -7.13 21.36 5.66
N ASN A 228 -5.83 21.64 5.59
CA ASN A 228 -4.97 21.36 4.44
C ASN A 228 -3.98 20.21 4.66
N TYR A 229 -3.88 19.69 5.88
CA TYR A 229 -2.94 18.64 6.19
C TYR A 229 -3.57 17.26 5.93
N GLY A 230 -3.02 16.53 4.98
CA GLY A 230 -3.59 15.32 4.44
C GLY A 230 -2.86 14.03 4.82
N ASP A 231 -2.66 13.17 3.82
CA ASP A 231 -1.95 11.88 3.95
C ASP A 231 -0.50 11.96 3.43
N ALA A 232 0.21 10.81 3.43
CA ALA A 232 1.60 10.71 2.98
C ALA A 232 1.81 11.03 1.49
N SER A 233 0.73 10.99 0.71
CA SER A 233 0.74 11.33 -0.71
C SER A 233 0.41 12.81 -0.97
N ASP A 234 0.41 13.66 0.06
CA ASP A 234 -0.02 15.06 0.01
C ASP A 234 -1.48 15.25 -0.46
N ARG A 235 -2.32 14.18 -0.39
CA ARG A 235 -3.75 14.33 -0.64
C ARG A 235 -4.40 15.07 0.53
N THR A 236 -5.00 16.21 0.25
CA THR A 236 -5.68 17.01 1.28
C THR A 236 -7.07 16.46 1.63
N PRO A 237 -7.62 16.81 2.82
CA PRO A 237 -9.02 16.49 3.15
C PRO A 237 -10.01 16.93 2.08
N LEU A 238 -9.77 18.06 1.42
CA LEU A 238 -10.60 18.56 0.31
C LEU A 238 -10.54 17.61 -0.91
N MET A 239 -9.38 17.09 -1.27
CA MET A 239 -9.23 16.11 -2.36
C MET A 239 -9.96 14.81 -2.04
N GLN A 240 -9.78 14.29 -0.81
CA GLN A 240 -10.46 13.08 -0.36
C GLN A 240 -11.99 13.28 -0.29
N CYS A 241 -12.45 14.42 0.18
CA CYS A 241 -13.87 14.80 0.17
C CYS A 241 -14.46 14.82 -1.25
N CYS A 242 -13.73 15.39 -2.22
CA CYS A 242 -14.14 15.38 -3.63
C CYS A 242 -14.18 13.95 -4.21
N TYR A 243 -13.27 13.08 -3.77
CA TYR A 243 -13.22 11.69 -4.18
C TYR A 243 -14.37 10.86 -3.57
N SER A 244 -14.68 11.08 -2.29
CA SER A 244 -15.77 10.38 -1.58
C SER A 244 -17.17 10.89 -1.97
N GLY A 245 -17.27 12.13 -2.41
CA GLY A 245 -18.55 12.74 -2.81
C GLY A 245 -19.38 13.30 -1.65
N ASN A 246 -18.74 13.66 -0.52
CA ASN A 246 -19.42 14.22 0.64
C ASN A 246 -19.67 15.74 0.50
N GLU A 247 -20.88 16.11 0.17
CA GLU A 247 -21.27 17.51 -0.12
C GLU A 247 -21.22 18.43 1.11
N ASP A 248 -21.64 17.90 2.25
CA ASP A 248 -21.70 18.68 3.49
C ASP A 248 -20.29 18.92 4.04
N ALA A 249 -19.43 17.91 4.01
CA ALA A 249 -18.01 18.05 4.34
C ALA A 249 -17.30 19.04 3.42
N LEU A 250 -17.61 19.05 2.10
CA LEU A 250 -17.07 20.03 1.16
C LEU A 250 -17.39 21.45 1.61
N ALA A 251 -18.64 21.70 2.02
CA ALA A 251 -19.05 23.03 2.46
C ALA A 251 -18.29 23.48 3.72
N MET A 252 -18.07 22.57 4.68
CA MET A 252 -17.28 22.83 5.89
C MET A 252 -15.82 23.14 5.56
N LEU A 253 -15.15 22.28 4.79
CA LEU A 253 -13.75 22.49 4.41
C LEU A 253 -13.53 23.81 3.66
N LEU A 254 -14.43 24.16 2.74
CA LEU A 254 -14.36 25.41 2.01
C LEU A 254 -14.66 26.65 2.88
N ARG A 255 -15.48 26.50 3.92
CA ARG A 255 -15.73 27.55 4.94
C ARG A 255 -14.45 27.81 5.74
N ASP A 256 -13.75 26.74 6.14
CA ASP A 256 -12.61 26.80 7.03
C ASP A 256 -11.27 26.98 6.29
N GLY A 257 -11.33 27.36 5.01
CA GLY A 257 -10.17 27.84 4.27
C GLY A 257 -9.33 26.75 3.57
N ALA A 258 -9.96 25.64 3.20
CA ALA A 258 -9.27 24.63 2.40
C ALA A 258 -8.68 25.21 1.11
N ASN A 259 -7.42 24.89 0.83
CA ASN A 259 -6.73 25.33 -0.38
C ASN A 259 -7.26 24.58 -1.61
N VAL A 260 -8.09 25.23 -2.39
CA VAL A 260 -8.70 24.63 -3.60
C VAL A 260 -7.70 24.32 -4.71
N ASN A 261 -6.49 24.88 -4.64
CA ASN A 261 -5.43 24.71 -5.63
C ASN A 261 -4.24 23.87 -5.11
N ALA A 262 -4.38 23.24 -3.96
CA ALA A 262 -3.40 22.27 -3.49
C ALA A 262 -3.23 21.14 -4.52
N LYS A 263 -2.03 20.58 -4.57
CA LYS A 263 -1.69 19.43 -5.43
C LYS A 263 -1.12 18.30 -4.58
N ASP A 264 -1.52 17.08 -4.90
CA ASP A 264 -0.91 15.88 -4.33
C ASP A 264 0.45 15.55 -5.00
N ASN A 265 1.09 14.49 -4.58
CA ASN A 265 2.38 14.04 -5.13
C ASN A 265 2.31 13.65 -6.62
N TRP A 266 1.12 13.41 -7.17
CA TRP A 266 0.92 13.20 -8.62
C TRP A 266 0.59 14.49 -9.38
N GLY A 267 0.57 15.65 -8.70
CA GLY A 267 0.20 16.93 -9.27
C GLY A 267 -1.30 17.14 -9.47
N ARG A 268 -2.16 16.30 -8.89
CA ARG A 268 -3.60 16.35 -9.03
C ARG A 268 -4.22 17.35 -8.06
N SER A 269 -5.22 18.09 -8.52
CA SER A 269 -5.99 19.02 -7.71
C SER A 269 -7.34 18.43 -7.26
N ALA A 270 -8.02 19.10 -6.32
CA ALA A 270 -9.37 18.73 -5.89
C ALA A 270 -10.37 18.64 -7.07
N VAL A 271 -10.19 19.50 -8.10
CA VAL A 271 -11.03 19.45 -9.32
C VAL A 271 -10.81 18.15 -10.09
N ALA A 272 -9.57 17.66 -10.20
CA ALA A 272 -9.28 16.38 -10.83
C ALA A 272 -9.96 15.22 -10.06
N TYR A 273 -9.88 15.23 -8.73
CA TYR A 273 -10.56 14.23 -7.88
C TYR A 273 -12.09 14.26 -8.04
N ALA A 274 -12.71 15.45 -8.18
CA ALA A 274 -14.14 15.57 -8.46
C ALA A 274 -14.54 14.93 -9.80
N VAL A 275 -13.64 14.95 -10.80
CA VAL A 275 -13.87 14.27 -12.09
C VAL A 275 -13.68 12.76 -11.99
N PHE A 276 -12.71 12.28 -11.20
CA PHE A 276 -12.33 10.86 -11.18
C PHE A 276 -13.42 9.94 -10.64
N ARG A 277 -14.12 10.34 -9.58
CA ARG A 277 -14.96 9.37 -8.87
C ARG A 277 -16.36 9.83 -8.49
N SER A 278 -16.68 11.06 -8.54
CA SER A 278 -18.00 11.49 -8.11
C SER A 278 -19.08 10.99 -9.05
N LEU A 279 -19.62 9.81 -8.78
CA LEU A 279 -20.68 9.17 -9.57
C LEU A 279 -21.96 10.01 -9.67
N THR A 280 -22.18 10.94 -8.74
CA THR A 280 -23.40 11.76 -8.68
C THR A 280 -23.16 13.25 -8.49
N SER A 281 -22.09 13.67 -7.83
CA SER A 281 -21.90 15.05 -7.36
C SER A 281 -20.76 15.82 -8.06
N GLY A 282 -19.97 15.21 -8.94
CA GLY A 282 -18.75 15.82 -9.51
C GLY A 282 -18.98 17.18 -10.14
N ALA A 283 -20.04 17.34 -10.90
CA ALA A 283 -20.40 18.61 -11.51
C ALA A 283 -20.68 19.72 -10.46
N ASP A 284 -21.35 19.37 -9.37
CA ASP A 284 -21.68 20.37 -8.32
C ASP A 284 -20.43 20.69 -7.48
N PHE A 285 -19.55 19.70 -7.25
CA PHE A 285 -18.23 19.97 -6.64
C PHE A 285 -17.39 20.90 -7.52
N ILE A 286 -17.31 20.66 -8.82
CA ILE A 286 -16.62 21.53 -9.78
C ILE A 286 -17.14 22.95 -9.69
N LYS A 287 -18.49 23.16 -9.68
CA LYS A 287 -19.09 24.47 -9.54
C LYS A 287 -18.70 25.16 -8.23
N LYS A 288 -18.74 24.42 -7.11
CA LYS A 288 -18.38 24.96 -5.78
C LYS A 288 -16.91 25.33 -5.72
N LEU A 289 -16.01 24.47 -6.23
CA LEU A 289 -14.58 24.71 -6.30
C LEU A 289 -14.24 25.91 -7.21
N ALA A 290 -14.82 25.97 -8.41
CA ALA A 290 -14.62 27.08 -9.35
C ALA A 290 -15.04 28.45 -8.75
N ARG A 291 -16.15 28.50 -8.02
CA ARG A 291 -16.58 29.72 -7.30
C ARG A 291 -15.62 30.17 -6.20
N ARG A 292 -14.77 29.29 -5.75
CA ARG A 292 -13.70 29.55 -4.76
C ARG A 292 -12.35 29.81 -5.42
N GLY A 293 -12.29 29.91 -6.76
CA GLY A 293 -11.06 30.19 -7.51
C GLY A 293 -10.18 29.00 -7.79
N ALA A 294 -10.75 27.80 -7.88
CA ALA A 294 -10.01 26.62 -8.29
C ALA A 294 -9.58 26.76 -9.75
N ASP A 295 -8.32 26.38 -10.03
CA ASP A 295 -7.77 26.28 -11.38
C ASP A 295 -8.37 25.04 -12.08
N LEU A 296 -9.25 25.29 -13.05
CA LEU A 296 -9.94 24.26 -13.82
C LEU A 296 -9.05 23.61 -14.89
N ASP A 297 -7.91 24.22 -15.19
CA ASP A 297 -6.96 23.77 -16.19
C ASP A 297 -5.65 23.24 -15.57
N SER A 298 -5.63 23.04 -14.26
CA SER A 298 -4.48 22.49 -13.54
C SER A 298 -4.00 21.18 -14.17
N VAL A 299 -2.71 21.13 -14.52
CA VAL A 299 -2.07 19.95 -15.11
C VAL A 299 -1.44 19.08 -14.02
N ASP A 300 -1.60 17.76 -14.11
CA ASP A 300 -0.92 16.79 -13.26
C ASP A 300 0.44 16.38 -13.82
N ASN A 301 1.17 15.52 -13.10
CA ASN A 301 2.51 15.06 -13.50
C ASN A 301 2.51 14.17 -14.76
N TYR A 302 1.35 13.72 -15.21
CA TYR A 302 1.15 12.91 -16.43
C TYR A 302 0.69 13.77 -17.63
N GLY A 303 0.61 15.08 -17.43
CA GLY A 303 0.12 16.00 -18.47
C GLY A 303 -1.41 16.03 -18.61
N MET A 304 -2.15 15.40 -17.67
CA MET A 304 -3.60 15.38 -17.69
C MET A 304 -4.20 16.61 -17.04
N ARG A 305 -5.34 17.05 -17.53
CA ARG A 305 -6.14 18.16 -17.00
C ARG A 305 -7.54 17.66 -16.67
N PRO A 306 -8.29 18.30 -15.78
CA PRO A 306 -9.65 17.87 -15.43
C PRO A 306 -10.55 17.65 -16.66
N LEU A 307 -10.49 18.51 -17.66
CA LEU A 307 -11.28 18.36 -18.88
C LEU A 307 -10.83 17.17 -19.73
N THR A 308 -9.51 16.98 -19.91
CA THR A 308 -8.97 15.85 -20.69
C THR A 308 -9.20 14.51 -20.02
N GLU A 309 -9.32 14.49 -18.68
CA GLU A 309 -9.70 13.26 -17.94
C GLU A 309 -11.10 12.75 -18.30
N THR A 310 -12.00 13.63 -18.74
CA THR A 310 -13.33 13.21 -19.18
C THR A 310 -13.33 12.52 -20.55
N TRP A 311 -12.23 12.60 -21.30
CA TRP A 311 -12.13 12.15 -22.68
C TRP A 311 -11.61 10.72 -22.80
N ASN A 312 -12.17 9.96 -23.74
CA ASN A 312 -11.65 8.66 -24.16
C ASN A 312 -10.91 8.82 -25.50
N LYS A 313 -9.58 8.94 -25.43
CA LYS A 313 -8.73 9.17 -26.61
C LYS A 313 -8.95 8.10 -27.70
N ASN A 314 -9.04 6.83 -27.33
CA ASN A 314 -9.22 5.72 -28.28
C ASN A 314 -10.62 5.67 -28.91
N GLY A 315 -11.62 6.26 -28.26
CA GLY A 315 -13.00 6.27 -28.74
C GLY A 315 -13.44 7.57 -29.40
N GLY A 316 -12.61 8.61 -29.38
CA GLY A 316 -12.90 9.94 -29.94
C GLY A 316 -14.17 10.58 -29.35
N LYS A 317 -14.43 10.41 -28.06
CA LYS A 317 -15.62 10.92 -27.35
C LYS A 317 -15.39 11.00 -25.86
N PHE A 318 -16.28 11.65 -25.14
CA PHE A 318 -16.29 11.59 -23.67
C PHE A 318 -16.44 10.12 -23.17
N LYS A 319 -15.80 9.82 -22.05
CA LYS A 319 -15.90 8.50 -21.40
C LYS A 319 -17.39 8.10 -21.25
N GLY A 320 -17.68 6.80 -21.32
CA GLY A 320 -19.03 6.29 -21.56
C GLY A 320 -20.10 6.58 -20.50
N TYR A 321 -19.71 6.98 -19.30
CA TYR A 321 -20.64 7.29 -18.22
C TYR A 321 -21.19 8.73 -18.33
N ALA A 322 -22.48 8.88 -18.02
CA ALA A 322 -23.17 10.16 -18.11
C ALA A 322 -22.52 11.28 -17.29
N TYR A 323 -21.95 10.92 -16.11
CA TYR A 323 -21.31 11.88 -15.23
C TYR A 323 -20.06 12.55 -15.84
N TYR A 324 -19.26 11.84 -16.65
CA TYR A 324 -18.11 12.47 -17.33
C TYR A 324 -18.56 13.55 -18.31
N ARG A 325 -19.66 13.34 -19.00
CA ARG A 325 -20.24 14.36 -19.88
C ARG A 325 -20.76 15.57 -19.11
N GLU A 326 -21.37 15.32 -17.96
CA GLU A 326 -21.84 16.39 -17.08
C GLU A 326 -20.65 17.16 -16.45
N CYS A 327 -19.59 16.47 -16.02
CA CYS A 327 -18.37 17.13 -15.57
C CYS A 327 -17.72 17.95 -16.69
N ALA A 328 -17.58 17.42 -17.91
CA ALA A 328 -17.03 18.12 -19.06
C ALA A 328 -17.83 19.39 -19.36
N LYS A 329 -19.16 19.26 -19.43
CA LYS A 329 -20.06 20.41 -19.63
C LYS A 329 -19.88 21.46 -18.56
N THR A 330 -19.86 21.06 -17.30
CA THR A 330 -19.70 21.96 -16.16
C THR A 330 -18.34 22.65 -16.16
N LEU A 331 -17.24 21.92 -16.43
CA LEU A 331 -15.91 22.50 -16.55
C LEU A 331 -15.88 23.62 -17.59
N LEU A 332 -16.45 23.37 -18.76
CA LEU A 332 -16.52 24.34 -19.85
C LEU A 332 -17.42 25.52 -19.52
N GLU A 333 -18.58 25.30 -18.90
CA GLU A 333 -19.50 26.35 -18.44
C GLU A 333 -18.87 27.26 -17.36
N MET A 334 -17.97 26.65 -16.55
CA MET A 334 -17.24 27.37 -15.49
C MET A 334 -15.94 28.02 -15.99
N GLY A 335 -15.57 27.85 -17.26
CA GLY A 335 -14.48 28.58 -17.90
C GLY A 335 -13.20 27.79 -18.13
N ALA A 336 -13.23 26.45 -18.04
CA ALA A 336 -12.09 25.63 -18.45
C ALA A 336 -11.78 25.84 -19.95
N ASN A 337 -10.50 25.87 -20.28
CA ASN A 337 -10.07 26.13 -21.66
C ASN A 337 -10.28 24.89 -22.55
N VAL A 338 -11.16 25.01 -23.53
CA VAL A 338 -11.53 23.96 -24.47
C VAL A 338 -10.38 23.58 -25.41
N ASP A 339 -9.43 24.50 -25.67
CA ASP A 339 -8.31 24.25 -26.60
C ASP A 339 -7.46 23.05 -26.14
N TYR A 340 -7.29 22.85 -24.82
CA TYR A 340 -6.61 21.68 -24.28
C TYR A 340 -7.26 20.34 -24.62
N LEU A 341 -8.58 20.32 -24.87
CA LEU A 341 -9.26 19.12 -25.33
C LEU A 341 -8.95 18.82 -26.79
N TYR A 342 -8.89 19.87 -27.65
CA TYR A 342 -8.49 19.72 -29.05
C TYR A 342 -7.04 19.24 -29.19
N GLU A 343 -6.14 19.84 -28.42
CA GLU A 343 -4.72 19.43 -28.37
C GLU A 343 -4.57 17.97 -27.94
N TYR A 344 -5.31 17.55 -26.90
CA TYR A 344 -5.22 16.21 -26.34
C TYR A 344 -5.87 15.15 -27.25
N ALA A 345 -7.00 15.46 -27.85
CA ALA A 345 -7.79 14.49 -28.65
C ALA A 345 -7.18 14.22 -30.03
N GLU A 346 -6.40 15.16 -30.58
CA GLU A 346 -5.77 15.04 -31.91
C GLU A 346 -6.78 14.79 -33.06
N ASN A 347 -8.07 15.13 -32.84
CA ASN A 347 -9.17 14.93 -33.82
C ASN A 347 -10.27 15.97 -33.62
N ASP A 348 -10.15 17.12 -34.25
CA ASP A 348 -11.03 18.26 -34.09
C ASP A 348 -12.51 17.90 -34.37
N LYS A 349 -12.76 17.10 -35.40
CA LYS A 349 -14.13 16.70 -35.75
C LYS A 349 -14.79 15.88 -34.64
N ALA A 350 -14.03 14.96 -34.03
CA ALA A 350 -14.55 14.15 -32.92
C ALA A 350 -14.82 15.00 -31.67
N VAL A 351 -14.00 16.02 -31.43
CA VAL A 351 -14.21 16.99 -30.34
C VAL A 351 -15.45 17.82 -30.63
N ASP A 352 -15.62 18.36 -31.83
CA ASP A 352 -16.81 19.13 -32.22
C ASP A 352 -18.09 18.33 -32.05
N ASP A 353 -18.13 17.08 -32.52
CA ASP A 353 -19.30 16.19 -32.41
C ASP A 353 -19.62 15.91 -30.92
N ALA A 354 -18.58 15.70 -30.09
CA ALA A 354 -18.76 15.48 -28.66
C ALA A 354 -19.26 16.75 -27.92
N LEU A 355 -18.70 17.92 -28.23
CA LEU A 355 -19.11 19.21 -27.64
C LEU A 355 -20.55 19.55 -28.04
N LYS A 356 -20.99 19.25 -29.27
CA LYS A 356 -22.39 19.35 -29.68
C LYS A 356 -23.27 18.38 -28.88
N SER A 357 -22.81 17.17 -28.61
CA SER A 357 -23.56 16.16 -27.85
C SER A 357 -23.89 16.59 -26.42
N ILE A 358 -23.09 17.46 -25.82
CA ILE A 358 -23.31 18.04 -24.48
C ILE A 358 -23.94 19.46 -24.53
N GLY A 359 -24.22 19.98 -25.74
CA GLY A 359 -24.84 21.29 -25.95
C GLY A 359 -23.92 22.49 -25.73
N TYR A 360 -22.59 22.28 -25.74
CA TYR A 360 -21.63 23.40 -25.63
C TYR A 360 -21.41 24.11 -26.95
N LEU A 361 -21.35 23.38 -28.07
CA LEU A 361 -21.41 23.94 -29.42
C LEU A 361 -22.81 23.81 -30.01
N LYS A 362 -23.18 24.72 -30.94
CA LYS A 362 -24.43 24.69 -31.71
C LYS A 362 -24.36 23.81 -32.96
#